data_9fe5f2e444f51b35bae8de1e78e0a7cd
#
_entry.id   9fe5f2e444f51b35bae8de1e78e0a7cd
#
_cell.length_a   1.000
_cell.length_b   1.000
_cell.length_c   1.000
_cell.angle_alpha   90.00
_cell.angle_beta   90.00
_cell.angle_gamma   90.00
#
_symmetry.space_group_name_H-M   'P 1'
#
loop_
_entity.id
_entity.type
_entity.pdbx_description
1 polymer ?
#
loop_
_entity_poly.entity_id
_entity_poly.type
_entity_poly.pdbx_seq_one_letter_code
_entity_poly.pdbx_strand_id
1 'polypeptide(L)'
;IVSIAQGVEGLFIENNRFNTTSISYNFYLPLREETVAENALLPFILTASSKKYPDFSALNLKLNKLYGARLDASAEKYGDCQLLSMRISVINDRFTFDSDSLVKAASDMLLGLIFEPNTENSAFMGNDVEREKRKAIEHIKGEIAEKRVYAKNRLISEMYKGEAYGIQKCGTVGQVEAITGESLYRAWVNMLSSAFVRVQVIGESLPPKFFEAVAEKFENLSRKDITDCRLCKPTAPAKKVKTVFEKMDVKQGKLVMGFSSEMYGDDDVSL
;
A
#
# COMPACT_ATOMS: atom_id res chain seq x y z
N ILE A 1 -0.62 20.48 4.89
CA ILE A 1 0.32 19.67 4.08
C ILE A 1 1.59 20.46 3.96
N VAL A 2 2.72 19.80 4.19
CA VAL A 2 4.06 20.36 4.05
C VAL A 2 4.85 19.54 3.04
N SER A 3 5.69 20.21 2.21
CA SER A 3 6.65 19.51 1.36
C SER A 3 7.84 19.09 2.22
N ILE A 4 8.20 17.80 2.21
CA ILE A 4 9.29 17.23 3.01
C ILE A 4 10.54 17.07 2.15
N ALA A 5 10.37 16.47 0.98
CA ALA A 5 11.42 16.23 -0.01
C ALA A 5 10.79 16.17 -1.40
N GLN A 6 11.60 15.99 -2.45
CA GLN A 6 11.09 15.86 -3.81
C GLN A 6 10.06 14.73 -3.93
N GLY A 7 8.79 15.07 -4.22
CA GLY A 7 7.68 14.12 -4.32
C GLY A 7 7.29 13.46 -2.99
N VAL A 8 7.63 14.07 -1.86
CA VAL A 8 7.27 13.61 -0.52
C VAL A 8 6.52 14.72 0.21
N GLU A 9 5.28 14.44 0.59
CA GLU A 9 4.42 15.34 1.37
C GLU A 9 4.21 14.82 2.78
N GLY A 10 4.16 15.72 3.75
CA GLY A 10 3.76 15.47 5.13
C GLY A 10 2.40 16.05 5.43
N LEU A 11 1.59 15.31 6.16
CA LEU A 11 0.31 15.75 6.68
C LEU A 11 0.22 15.39 8.16
N PHE A 12 0.04 16.39 9.00
CA PHE A 12 -0.33 16.19 10.40
C PHE A 12 -1.76 16.64 10.60
N ILE A 13 -2.57 15.76 11.20
CA ILE A 13 -3.93 16.03 11.63
C ILE A 13 -3.98 15.88 13.15
N GLU A 14 -3.97 17.03 13.83
CA GLU A 14 -4.12 17.05 15.28
C GLU A 14 -5.53 16.62 15.67
N ASN A 15 -5.61 15.62 16.55
CA ASN A 15 -6.89 15.15 17.06
C ASN A 15 -6.74 14.53 18.45
N ASN A 16 -7.29 15.21 19.45
CA ASN A 16 -7.23 14.83 20.86
C ASN A 16 -8.37 13.87 21.27
N ARG A 17 -9.29 13.54 20.35
CA ARG A 17 -10.41 12.62 20.62
C ARG A 17 -9.98 11.16 20.63
N PHE A 18 -8.86 10.84 19.97
CA PHE A 18 -8.32 9.49 19.90
C PHE A 18 -7.27 9.26 20.97
N ASN A 19 -7.30 8.07 21.55
CA ASN A 19 -6.29 7.63 22.52
C ASN A 19 -5.03 7.07 21.85
N THR A 20 -5.00 7.05 20.52
CA THR A 20 -3.91 6.51 19.73
C THR A 20 -3.43 7.52 18.70
N THR A 21 -2.13 7.47 18.41
CA THR A 21 -1.53 8.14 17.26
C THR A 21 -1.27 7.11 16.16
N SER A 22 -1.68 7.47 14.95
CA SER A 22 -1.47 6.66 13.74
C SER A 22 -0.49 7.34 12.81
N ILE A 23 0.56 6.63 12.41
CA ILE A 23 1.57 7.08 11.47
C ILE A 23 1.50 6.18 10.24
N SER A 24 1.38 6.75 9.05
CA SER A 24 1.32 5.98 7.79
C SER A 24 2.21 6.59 6.71
N TYR A 25 2.85 5.69 5.95
CA TYR A 25 3.56 6.00 4.72
C TYR A 25 2.77 5.43 3.56
N ASN A 26 2.36 6.30 2.65
CA ASN A 26 1.52 5.99 1.52
C ASN A 26 2.29 6.28 0.24
N PHE A 27 2.66 5.22 -0.49
CA PHE A 27 3.42 5.28 -1.73
C PHE A 27 2.47 5.12 -2.90
N TYR A 28 2.42 6.10 -3.78
CA TYR A 28 1.60 6.08 -4.99
C TYR A 28 2.50 5.82 -6.19
N LEU A 29 2.24 4.71 -6.88
CA LEU A 29 2.94 4.29 -8.08
C LEU A 29 1.96 4.16 -9.24
N PRO A 30 2.34 4.47 -10.49
CA PRO A 30 1.51 4.15 -11.63
C PRO A 30 1.19 2.65 -11.67
N LEU A 31 -0.09 2.33 -11.87
CA LEU A 31 -0.54 0.94 -11.98
C LEU A 31 -0.13 0.38 -13.34
N ARG A 32 0.74 -0.64 -13.35
CA ARG A 32 1.29 -1.27 -14.57
C ARG A 32 1.29 -2.78 -14.41
N GLU A 33 0.95 -3.50 -15.49
CA GLU A 33 0.90 -4.97 -15.47
C GLU A 33 2.25 -5.62 -15.10
N GLU A 34 3.37 -4.98 -15.53
CA GLU A 34 4.71 -5.53 -15.35
C GLU A 34 5.22 -5.45 -13.91
N THR A 35 4.65 -4.55 -13.08
CA THR A 35 5.16 -4.27 -11.74
C THR A 35 4.13 -4.44 -10.63
N VAL A 36 2.87 -4.69 -10.99
CA VAL A 36 1.76 -4.70 -10.04
C VAL A 36 1.91 -5.75 -8.96
N ALA A 37 2.41 -6.94 -9.30
CA ALA A 37 2.51 -8.06 -8.37
C ALA A 37 3.65 -7.85 -7.35
N GLU A 38 4.83 -7.43 -7.82
CA GLU A 38 5.95 -7.09 -6.94
C GLU A 38 5.59 -5.94 -6.01
N ASN A 39 5.04 -4.85 -6.57
CA ASN A 39 4.62 -3.70 -5.77
C ASN A 39 3.59 -4.09 -4.70
N ALA A 40 2.59 -4.92 -5.07
CA ALA A 40 1.57 -5.37 -4.12
C ALA A 40 2.15 -6.16 -2.94
N LEU A 41 3.26 -6.87 -3.14
CA LEU A 41 3.90 -7.67 -2.10
C LEU A 41 4.77 -6.84 -1.15
N LEU A 42 5.28 -5.67 -1.60
CA LEU A 42 6.21 -4.84 -0.84
C LEU A 42 5.72 -4.45 0.56
N PRO A 43 4.50 -3.92 0.77
CA PRO A 43 4.07 -3.53 2.10
C PRO A 43 4.11 -4.69 3.09
N PHE A 44 3.75 -5.88 2.64
CA PHE A 44 3.67 -7.07 3.48
C PHE A 44 5.04 -7.61 3.86
N ILE A 45 5.99 -7.66 2.92
CA ILE A 45 7.35 -8.14 3.22
C ILE A 45 8.12 -7.13 4.07
N LEU A 46 7.96 -5.83 3.83
CA LEU A 46 8.60 -4.76 4.61
C LEU A 46 8.10 -4.71 6.05
N THR A 47 6.84 -5.08 6.29
CA THR A 47 6.26 -5.15 7.64
C THR A 47 6.39 -6.51 8.30
N ALA A 48 7.02 -7.48 7.64
CA ALA A 48 7.24 -8.82 8.19
C ALA A 48 8.58 -8.98 8.90
N SER A 49 9.64 -8.34 8.40
CA SER A 49 10.99 -8.39 8.96
C SER A 49 11.83 -7.19 8.52
N SER A 50 12.91 -6.89 9.24
CA SER A 50 13.92 -5.89 8.88
C SER A 50 15.29 -6.32 9.42
N LYS A 51 16.34 -5.60 9.08
CA LYS A 51 17.68 -5.84 9.65
C LYS A 51 17.67 -5.81 11.17
N LYS A 52 16.89 -4.93 11.78
CA LYS A 52 16.77 -4.79 13.23
C LYS A 52 15.85 -5.83 13.86
N TYR A 53 14.85 -6.29 13.12
CA TYR A 53 13.85 -7.29 13.55
C TYR A 53 13.81 -8.41 12.52
N PRO A 54 14.78 -9.35 12.57
CA PRO A 54 15.01 -10.32 11.48
C PRO A 54 13.92 -11.38 11.36
N ASP A 55 13.08 -11.52 12.36
CA ASP A 55 11.99 -12.50 12.39
C ASP A 55 10.71 -11.93 13.05
N PHE A 56 9.62 -12.67 12.85
CA PHE A 56 8.30 -12.33 13.40
C PHE A 56 8.29 -12.21 14.92
N SER A 57 9.07 -13.02 15.64
CA SER A 57 9.12 -13.00 17.10
C SER A 57 9.77 -11.73 17.62
N ALA A 58 10.91 -11.34 17.04
CA ALA A 58 11.60 -10.09 17.37
C ALA A 58 10.73 -8.86 17.09
N LEU A 59 10.03 -8.87 15.94
CA LEU A 59 9.11 -7.81 15.55
C LEU A 59 7.94 -7.69 16.53
N ASN A 60 7.26 -8.81 16.84
CA ASN A 60 6.13 -8.81 17.77
C ASN A 60 6.55 -8.46 19.20
N LEU A 61 7.72 -8.92 19.64
CA LEU A 61 8.24 -8.52 20.95
C LEU A 61 8.40 -6.99 21.04
N LYS A 62 8.88 -6.35 19.95
CA LYS A 62 8.97 -4.89 19.91
C LYS A 62 7.60 -4.23 19.90
N LEU A 63 6.64 -4.73 19.11
CA LEU A 63 5.26 -4.20 19.09
C LEU A 63 4.59 -4.33 20.47
N ASN A 64 4.79 -5.45 21.17
CA ASN A 64 4.30 -5.63 22.54
C ASN A 64 4.95 -4.64 23.52
N LYS A 65 6.26 -4.38 23.41
CA LYS A 65 6.94 -3.35 24.20
C LYS A 65 6.46 -1.94 23.88
N LEU A 66 5.85 -1.72 22.72
CA LEU A 66 5.16 -0.48 22.36
C LEU A 66 3.67 -0.54 22.78
N TYR A 67 3.37 -1.19 23.91
CA TYR A 67 2.03 -1.33 24.47
C TYR A 67 1.02 -1.97 23.50
N GLY A 68 1.48 -2.95 22.71
CA GLY A 68 0.64 -3.63 21.72
C GLY A 68 0.38 -2.78 20.48
N ALA A 69 1.36 -2.01 20.04
CA ALA A 69 1.25 -1.22 18.82
C ALA A 69 0.81 -2.11 17.65
N ARG A 70 -0.10 -1.59 16.83
CA ARG A 70 -0.63 -2.28 15.67
C ARG A 70 0.12 -1.85 14.41
N LEU A 71 0.66 -2.82 13.68
CA LEU A 71 1.33 -2.64 12.41
C LEU A 71 0.44 -3.20 11.29
N ASP A 72 0.06 -2.36 10.34
CA ASP A 72 -0.81 -2.71 9.21
C ASP A 72 -0.08 -2.46 7.88
N ALA A 73 -0.36 -3.31 6.89
CA ALA A 73 0.11 -3.18 5.53
C ALA A 73 -1.04 -3.40 4.54
N SER A 74 -1.06 -2.64 3.45
CA SER A 74 -2.03 -2.85 2.39
C SER A 74 -1.49 -2.43 1.02
N ALA A 75 -2.02 -3.06 -0.03
CA ALA A 75 -1.86 -2.65 -1.41
C ALA A 75 -3.25 -2.47 -2.02
N GLU A 76 -3.56 -1.26 -2.43
CA GLU A 76 -4.89 -0.88 -2.94
C GLU A 76 -4.77 -0.18 -4.29
N LYS A 77 -5.91 -0.06 -4.97
CA LYS A 77 -6.03 0.68 -6.20
C LYS A 77 -6.71 2.03 -5.93
N TYR A 78 -6.09 3.11 -6.36
CA TYR A 78 -6.60 4.46 -6.23
C TYR A 78 -6.54 5.16 -7.59
N GLY A 79 -7.63 5.12 -8.34
CA GLY A 79 -7.62 5.52 -9.74
C GLY A 79 -6.64 4.69 -10.57
N ASP A 80 -5.77 5.37 -11.30
CA ASP A 80 -4.70 4.76 -12.11
C ASP A 80 -3.42 4.48 -11.29
N CYS A 81 -3.48 4.66 -9.97
CA CYS A 81 -2.38 4.36 -9.05
C CYS A 81 -2.57 3.02 -8.36
N GLN A 82 -1.43 2.40 -8.05
CA GLN A 82 -1.30 1.45 -6.98
C GLN A 82 -0.84 2.18 -5.71
N LEU A 83 -1.63 2.09 -4.65
CA LEU A 83 -1.35 2.67 -3.35
C LEU A 83 -0.81 1.60 -2.42
N LEU A 84 0.45 1.75 -2.02
CA LEU A 84 1.10 0.89 -1.04
C LEU A 84 1.14 1.63 0.29
N SER A 85 0.47 1.09 1.30
CA SER A 85 0.37 1.73 2.61
C SER A 85 0.97 0.86 3.71
N MET A 86 1.80 1.47 4.54
CA MET A 86 2.33 0.87 5.77
C MET A 86 2.00 1.81 6.91
N ARG A 87 1.38 1.28 7.97
CA ARG A 87 0.86 2.06 9.08
C ARG A 87 1.23 1.43 10.40
N ILE A 88 1.60 2.26 11.36
CA ILE A 88 1.70 1.87 12.76
C ILE A 88 0.75 2.73 13.59
N SER A 89 0.04 2.10 14.52
CA SER A 89 -0.82 2.79 15.48
C SER A 89 -0.40 2.41 16.89
N VAL A 90 -0.20 3.43 17.73
CA VAL A 90 0.29 3.28 19.12
C VAL A 90 -0.52 4.17 20.04
N ILE A 91 -0.65 3.81 21.30
CA ILE A 91 -1.31 4.69 22.29
C ILE A 91 -0.52 5.99 22.46
N ASN A 92 -1.21 7.07 22.80
CA ASN A 92 -0.58 8.37 23.02
C ASN A 92 0.32 8.35 24.25
N ASP A 93 1.41 9.11 24.21
CA ASP A 93 2.45 9.16 25.27
C ASP A 93 1.88 9.50 26.66
N ARG A 94 0.77 10.25 26.75
CA ARG A 94 0.10 10.57 28.03
C ARG A 94 -0.45 9.35 28.78
N PHE A 95 -0.56 8.18 28.12
CA PHE A 95 -1.05 6.94 28.74
C PHE A 95 0.07 5.99 29.12
N THR A 96 1.33 6.42 28.99
CA THR A 96 2.49 5.60 29.34
C THR A 96 2.99 5.90 30.73
N PHE A 97 3.63 4.91 31.33
CA PHE A 97 4.31 5.08 32.62
C PHE A 97 5.79 5.45 32.44
N ASP A 98 6.30 5.29 31.21
CA ASP A 98 7.69 5.55 30.86
C ASP A 98 7.88 7.01 30.43
N SER A 99 9.08 7.53 30.64
CA SER A 99 9.48 8.87 30.19
C SER A 99 9.76 8.95 28.68
N ASP A 100 9.91 7.81 28.03
CA ASP A 100 10.22 7.73 26.60
C ASP A 100 8.96 7.82 25.74
N SER A 101 9.05 8.59 24.65
CA SER A 101 7.94 8.73 23.72
C SER A 101 7.71 7.44 22.92
N LEU A 102 6.55 6.80 23.15
CA LEU A 102 6.10 5.65 22.36
C LEU A 102 5.84 6.03 20.90
N VAL A 103 5.27 7.21 20.68
CA VAL A 103 4.96 7.70 19.33
C VAL A 103 6.25 7.85 18.53
N LYS A 104 7.32 8.40 19.15
CA LYS A 104 8.63 8.48 18.52
C LYS A 104 9.21 7.09 18.24
N ALA A 105 9.16 6.18 19.20
CA ALA A 105 9.69 4.83 19.05
C ALA A 105 8.95 4.02 17.97
N ALA A 106 7.63 4.20 17.84
CA ALA A 106 6.82 3.62 16.77
C ALA A 106 7.17 4.22 15.39
N SER A 107 7.38 5.53 15.34
CA SER A 107 7.85 6.23 14.15
C SER A 107 9.19 5.70 13.65
N ASP A 108 10.18 5.65 14.54
CA ASP A 108 11.52 5.15 14.23
C ASP A 108 11.49 3.68 13.79
N MET A 109 10.59 2.88 14.38
CA MET A 109 10.38 1.49 13.98
C MET A 109 9.84 1.39 12.55
N LEU A 110 8.78 2.13 12.21
CA LEU A 110 8.18 2.09 10.88
C LEU A 110 9.14 2.60 9.81
N LEU A 111 9.88 3.67 10.12
CA LEU A 111 10.91 4.20 9.24
C LEU A 111 12.01 3.16 8.97
N GLY A 112 12.48 2.46 10.01
CA GLY A 112 13.44 1.37 9.88
C GLY A 112 12.92 0.19 9.05
N LEU A 113 11.66 -0.20 9.20
CA LEU A 113 11.04 -1.25 8.40
C LEU A 113 11.02 -0.90 6.90
N ILE A 114 10.76 0.35 6.56
CA ILE A 114 10.67 0.81 5.16
C ILE A 114 12.07 0.95 4.52
N PHE A 115 13.04 1.51 5.25
CA PHE A 115 14.35 1.89 4.69
C PHE A 115 15.47 0.88 4.96
N GLU A 116 15.29 -0.03 5.91
CA GLU A 116 16.29 -1.01 6.33
C GLU A 116 15.71 -2.44 6.34
N PRO A 117 15.15 -2.91 5.19
CA PRO A 117 14.55 -4.22 5.10
C PRO A 117 15.59 -5.34 5.29
N ASN A 118 15.10 -6.54 5.59
CA ASN A 118 15.94 -7.73 5.71
C ASN A 118 16.34 -8.25 4.33
N THR A 119 17.48 -7.76 3.83
CA THR A 119 18.00 -8.07 2.49
C THR A 119 19.46 -8.46 2.54
N GLU A 120 19.86 -9.37 1.64
CA GLU A 120 21.23 -9.81 1.43
C GLU A 120 21.52 -9.87 -0.07
N ASN A 121 22.72 -9.42 -0.51
CA ASN A 121 23.15 -9.45 -1.91
C ASN A 121 22.14 -8.85 -2.91
N SER A 122 21.51 -7.74 -2.55
CA SER A 122 20.47 -7.08 -3.36
C SER A 122 19.24 -7.96 -3.60
N ALA A 123 18.88 -8.82 -2.65
CA ALA A 123 17.69 -9.65 -2.67
C ALA A 123 17.02 -9.71 -1.30
N PHE A 124 15.71 -9.84 -1.25
CA PHE A 124 14.98 -10.20 -0.04
C PHE A 124 15.19 -11.66 0.29
N MET A 125 15.14 -11.99 1.59
CA MET A 125 15.36 -13.36 2.08
C MET A 125 14.32 -14.33 1.48
N GLY A 126 14.79 -15.41 0.86
CA GLY A 126 13.94 -16.35 0.12
C GLY A 126 12.78 -16.92 0.93
N ASN A 127 13.01 -17.27 2.19
CA ASN A 127 11.96 -17.80 3.09
C ASN A 127 10.84 -16.74 3.34
N ASP A 128 11.20 -15.46 3.47
CA ASP A 128 10.23 -14.40 3.65
C ASP A 128 9.44 -14.17 2.36
N VAL A 129 10.11 -14.17 1.21
CA VAL A 129 9.47 -14.04 -0.11
C VAL A 129 8.46 -15.16 -0.33
N GLU A 130 8.85 -16.42 -0.13
CA GLU A 130 7.95 -17.55 -0.33
C GLU A 130 6.74 -17.56 0.63
N ARG A 131 6.95 -17.11 1.87
CA ARG A 131 5.87 -16.97 2.83
C ARG A 131 4.84 -15.93 2.36
N GLU A 132 5.29 -14.75 1.94
CA GLU A 132 4.39 -13.67 1.52
C GLU A 132 3.74 -13.97 0.16
N LYS A 133 4.45 -14.61 -0.79
CA LYS A 133 3.87 -15.14 -2.04
C LYS A 133 2.71 -16.08 -1.78
N ARG A 134 2.88 -17.05 -0.88
CA ARG A 134 1.81 -17.98 -0.52
C ARG A 134 0.57 -17.26 0.00
N LYS A 135 0.73 -16.29 0.91
CA LYS A 135 -0.39 -15.48 1.43
C LYS A 135 -1.07 -14.68 0.32
N ALA A 136 -0.30 -14.07 -0.57
CA ALA A 136 -0.84 -13.30 -1.69
C ALA A 136 -1.64 -14.20 -2.66
N ILE A 137 -1.14 -15.40 -2.97
CA ILE A 137 -1.84 -16.38 -3.82
C ILE A 137 -3.13 -16.85 -3.14
N GLU A 138 -3.10 -17.13 -1.84
CA GLU A 138 -4.30 -17.49 -1.07
C GLU A 138 -5.33 -16.37 -1.08
N HIS A 139 -4.89 -15.12 -0.93
CA HIS A 139 -5.76 -13.94 -1.02
C HIS A 139 -6.43 -13.82 -2.40
N ILE A 140 -5.64 -13.91 -3.49
CA ILE A 140 -6.17 -13.86 -4.87
C ILE A 140 -7.17 -15.00 -5.11
N LYS A 141 -6.86 -16.21 -4.68
CA LYS A 141 -7.78 -17.37 -4.79
C LYS A 141 -9.05 -17.16 -3.96
N GLY A 142 -8.93 -16.55 -2.78
CA GLY A 142 -10.07 -16.18 -1.93
C GLY A 142 -10.99 -15.15 -2.60
N GLU A 143 -10.46 -14.13 -3.26
CA GLU A 143 -11.24 -13.16 -4.03
C GLU A 143 -12.00 -13.83 -5.20
N ILE A 144 -11.37 -14.80 -5.89
CA ILE A 144 -12.01 -15.58 -6.95
C ILE A 144 -13.12 -16.49 -6.38
N ALA A 145 -12.93 -17.03 -5.19
CA ALA A 145 -13.94 -17.86 -4.51
C ALA A 145 -15.17 -17.04 -4.10
N GLU A 146 -15.02 -15.78 -3.69
CA GLU A 146 -16.12 -14.85 -3.41
C GLU A 146 -16.71 -14.30 -4.72
N LYS A 147 -17.77 -14.94 -5.20
CA LYS A 147 -18.33 -14.71 -6.55
C LYS A 147 -18.81 -13.29 -6.81
N ARG A 148 -19.18 -12.54 -5.76
CA ARG A 148 -19.57 -11.13 -5.88
C ARG A 148 -18.35 -10.24 -6.13
N VAL A 149 -17.27 -10.48 -5.42
CA VAL A 149 -15.99 -9.77 -5.62
C VAL A 149 -15.43 -10.11 -6.99
N TYR A 150 -15.41 -11.39 -7.36
CA TYR A 150 -14.97 -11.85 -8.67
C TYR A 150 -15.74 -11.19 -9.81
N ALA A 151 -17.08 -11.19 -9.77
CA ALA A 151 -17.90 -10.58 -10.82
C ALA A 151 -17.65 -9.07 -10.96
N LYS A 152 -17.48 -8.35 -9.83
CA LYS A 152 -17.10 -6.94 -9.83
C LYS A 152 -15.72 -6.72 -10.46
N ASN A 153 -14.72 -7.50 -10.07
CA ASN A 153 -13.35 -7.38 -10.60
C ASN A 153 -13.31 -7.71 -12.09
N ARG A 154 -14.10 -8.71 -12.56
CA ARG A 154 -14.23 -9.02 -13.99
C ARG A 154 -14.88 -7.90 -14.77
N LEU A 155 -15.95 -7.29 -14.24
CA LEU A 155 -16.57 -6.12 -14.86
C LEU A 155 -15.54 -4.99 -15.05
N ILE A 156 -14.78 -4.65 -14.01
CA ILE A 156 -13.77 -3.60 -14.08
C ILE A 156 -12.71 -3.92 -15.14
N SER A 157 -12.19 -5.15 -15.16
CA SER A 157 -11.18 -5.57 -16.15
C SER A 157 -11.71 -5.54 -17.59
N GLU A 158 -13.00 -5.86 -17.81
CA GLU A 158 -13.61 -5.81 -19.14
C GLU A 158 -13.99 -4.40 -19.58
N MET A 159 -14.44 -3.56 -18.63
CA MET A 159 -14.86 -2.18 -18.90
C MET A 159 -13.64 -1.28 -19.21
N TYR A 160 -12.55 -1.49 -18.49
CA TYR A 160 -11.31 -0.70 -18.60
C TYR A 160 -10.17 -1.51 -19.24
N LYS A 161 -10.50 -2.38 -20.18
CA LYS A 161 -9.50 -3.21 -20.85
C LYS A 161 -8.50 -2.36 -21.64
N GLY A 162 -7.22 -2.52 -21.33
CA GLY A 162 -6.13 -1.75 -21.92
C GLY A 162 -5.84 -0.42 -21.20
N GLU A 163 -6.55 -0.13 -20.13
CA GLU A 163 -6.33 1.02 -19.27
C GLU A 163 -5.75 0.57 -17.93
N ALA A 164 -5.00 1.45 -17.25
CA ALA A 164 -4.41 1.15 -15.94
C ALA A 164 -5.46 0.70 -14.93
N TYR A 165 -6.62 1.36 -14.90
CA TYR A 165 -7.71 1.00 -13.99
C TYR A 165 -8.26 -0.42 -14.20
N GLY A 166 -8.10 -1.03 -15.37
CA GLY A 166 -8.48 -2.42 -15.67
C GLY A 166 -7.59 -3.47 -14.98
N ILE A 167 -6.37 -3.10 -14.58
CA ILE A 167 -5.38 -3.99 -13.97
C ILE A 167 -5.82 -4.37 -12.55
N GLN A 168 -5.69 -5.64 -12.18
CA GLN A 168 -5.98 -6.12 -10.83
C GLN A 168 -4.90 -5.65 -9.85
N LYS A 169 -5.32 -5.18 -8.65
CA LYS A 169 -4.43 -4.54 -7.66
C LYS A 169 -3.26 -5.39 -7.15
N CYS A 170 -3.43 -6.72 -7.16
CA CYS A 170 -2.42 -7.68 -6.71
C CYS A 170 -1.80 -8.49 -7.87
N GLY A 171 -2.15 -8.15 -9.12
CA GLY A 171 -1.76 -8.95 -10.27
C GLY A 171 -2.44 -10.31 -10.32
N THR A 172 -1.85 -11.24 -11.04
CA THR A 172 -2.31 -12.62 -11.22
C THR A 172 -1.49 -13.60 -10.39
N VAL A 173 -2.03 -14.81 -10.16
CA VAL A 173 -1.30 -15.90 -9.49
C VAL A 173 0.05 -16.17 -10.17
N GLY A 174 0.07 -16.26 -11.53
CA GLY A 174 1.31 -16.51 -12.26
C GLY A 174 2.36 -15.40 -12.11
N GLN A 175 1.92 -14.13 -12.04
CA GLN A 175 2.84 -13.02 -11.77
C GLN A 175 3.42 -13.12 -10.35
N VAL A 176 2.61 -13.44 -9.34
CA VAL A 176 3.08 -13.63 -7.97
C VAL A 176 4.04 -14.82 -7.86
N GLU A 177 3.75 -15.93 -8.54
CA GLU A 177 4.64 -17.11 -8.58
C GLU A 177 6.01 -16.79 -9.19
N ALA A 178 6.07 -15.89 -10.17
CA ALA A 178 7.31 -15.47 -10.82
C ALA A 178 8.19 -14.52 -9.99
N ILE A 179 7.70 -13.97 -8.87
CA ILE A 179 8.46 -13.05 -8.02
C ILE A 179 9.67 -13.75 -7.41
N THR A 180 10.83 -13.10 -7.48
CA THR A 180 12.08 -13.50 -6.82
C THR A 180 12.53 -12.45 -5.80
N GLY A 181 13.48 -12.81 -4.94
CA GLY A 181 14.08 -11.88 -3.97
C GLY A 181 14.71 -10.67 -4.66
N GLU A 182 15.35 -10.87 -5.82
CA GLU A 182 15.99 -9.81 -6.60
C GLU A 182 14.95 -8.92 -7.31
N SER A 183 13.88 -9.51 -7.87
CA SER A 183 12.82 -8.72 -8.52
C SER A 183 12.13 -7.82 -7.51
N LEU A 184 11.87 -8.34 -6.31
CA LEU A 184 11.25 -7.60 -5.22
C LEU A 184 12.18 -6.50 -4.67
N TYR A 185 13.50 -6.76 -4.59
CA TYR A 185 14.48 -5.74 -4.23
C TYR A 185 14.49 -4.58 -5.22
N ARG A 186 14.49 -4.87 -6.53
CA ARG A 186 14.37 -3.83 -7.57
C ARG A 186 13.07 -3.04 -7.46
N ALA A 187 11.95 -3.70 -7.17
CA ALA A 187 10.67 -3.04 -6.95
C ALA A 187 10.70 -2.12 -5.72
N TRP A 188 11.35 -2.53 -4.63
CA TRP A 188 11.56 -1.70 -3.44
C TRP A 188 12.40 -0.46 -3.74
N VAL A 189 13.54 -0.61 -4.43
CA VAL A 189 14.39 0.51 -4.87
C VAL A 189 13.60 1.47 -5.75
N ASN A 190 12.83 0.94 -6.72
CA ASN A 190 11.97 1.75 -7.58
C ASN A 190 10.88 2.49 -6.78
N MET A 191 10.23 1.83 -5.83
CA MET A 191 9.23 2.46 -4.94
C MET A 191 9.83 3.64 -4.20
N LEU A 192 10.99 3.50 -3.59
CA LEU A 192 11.66 4.58 -2.87
C LEU A 192 12.12 5.73 -3.78
N SER A 193 12.54 5.43 -5.01
CA SER A 193 13.10 6.43 -5.93
C SER A 193 12.06 7.16 -6.77
N SER A 194 10.91 6.54 -7.11
CA SER A 194 9.96 7.08 -8.08
C SER A 194 8.52 7.28 -7.58
N ALA A 195 8.14 6.67 -6.45
CA ALA A 195 6.78 6.85 -5.93
C ALA A 195 6.53 8.29 -5.47
N PHE A 196 5.34 8.82 -5.72
CA PHE A 196 4.85 9.95 -4.95
C PHE A 196 4.50 9.45 -3.53
N VAL A 197 4.97 10.16 -2.50
CA VAL A 197 4.82 9.69 -1.11
C VAL A 197 4.04 10.70 -0.28
N ARG A 198 3.05 10.21 0.48
CA ARG A 198 2.39 11.00 1.50
C ARG A 198 2.58 10.34 2.86
N VAL A 199 3.27 11.03 3.75
CA VAL A 199 3.45 10.65 5.14
C VAL A 199 2.38 11.32 5.97
N GLN A 200 1.58 10.54 6.69
CA GLN A 200 0.47 11.07 7.49
C GLN A 200 0.63 10.70 8.95
N VAL A 201 0.42 11.68 9.81
CA VAL A 201 0.30 11.47 11.26
C VAL A 201 -1.05 12.01 11.69
N ILE A 202 -1.82 11.17 12.37
CA ILE A 202 -3.12 11.51 12.97
C ILE A 202 -3.04 11.18 14.44
N GLY A 203 -3.13 12.17 15.30
CA GLY A 203 -3.01 11.98 16.75
C GLY A 203 -2.91 13.28 17.52
N GLU A 204 -2.57 13.18 18.79
CA GLU A 204 -2.52 14.30 19.73
C GLU A 204 -1.35 15.25 19.45
N SER A 205 -0.19 14.70 19.08
CA SER A 205 1.02 15.48 18.81
C SER A 205 1.91 14.84 17.74
N LEU A 206 2.70 15.66 17.10
CA LEU A 206 3.75 15.24 16.19
C LEU A 206 5.05 15.02 16.99
N PRO A 207 5.75 13.86 16.84
CA PRO A 207 7.05 13.69 17.47
C PRO A 207 8.02 14.80 17.06
N PRO A 208 8.87 15.28 17.98
CA PRO A 208 9.87 16.29 17.65
C PRO A 208 10.74 15.86 16.46
N LYS A 209 10.96 16.78 15.50
CA LYS A 209 11.77 16.54 14.30
C LYS A 209 11.33 15.36 13.44
N PHE A 210 10.04 14.98 13.50
CA PHE A 210 9.52 13.85 12.73
C PHE A 210 9.74 14.02 11.23
N PHE A 211 9.28 15.14 10.67
CA PHE A 211 9.39 15.37 9.23
C PHE A 211 10.85 15.62 8.78
N GLU A 212 11.70 16.14 9.65
CA GLU A 212 13.15 16.27 9.39
C GLU A 212 13.80 14.88 9.26
N ALA A 213 13.50 13.95 10.17
CA ALA A 213 14.00 12.59 10.09
C ALA A 213 13.51 11.83 8.85
N VAL A 214 12.28 12.10 8.41
CA VAL A 214 11.76 11.58 7.14
C VAL A 214 12.51 12.19 5.96
N ALA A 215 12.69 13.53 5.96
CA ALA A 215 13.40 14.24 4.90
C ALA A 215 14.80 13.68 4.70
N GLU A 216 15.59 13.50 5.77
CA GLU A 216 16.94 12.95 5.73
C GLU A 216 17.01 11.60 5.00
N LYS A 217 16.04 10.70 5.25
CA LYS A 217 16.00 9.39 4.57
C LYS A 217 15.72 9.51 3.07
N PHE A 218 14.87 10.45 2.66
CA PHE A 218 14.53 10.64 1.24
C PHE A 218 15.53 11.50 0.48
N GLU A 219 16.16 12.50 1.11
CA GLU A 219 17.18 13.35 0.49
C GLU A 219 18.43 12.58 0.09
N ASN A 220 18.76 11.52 0.85
CA ASN A 220 19.87 10.61 0.53
C ASN A 220 19.58 9.68 -0.65
N LEU A 221 18.37 9.72 -1.23
CA LEU A 221 17.97 8.92 -2.38
C LEU A 221 18.00 9.77 -3.65
N SER A 222 18.52 9.19 -4.74
CA SER A 222 18.42 9.80 -6.08
C SER A 222 17.00 9.60 -6.62
N ARG A 223 16.07 10.49 -6.24
CA ARG A 223 14.66 10.42 -6.67
C ARG A 223 14.49 11.05 -8.04
N LYS A 224 13.84 10.31 -8.97
CA LYS A 224 13.62 10.71 -10.37
C LYS A 224 12.27 10.20 -10.86
N ASP A 225 11.77 10.83 -11.92
CA ASP A 225 10.56 10.40 -12.65
C ASP A 225 9.31 10.23 -11.76
N ILE A 226 9.22 11.08 -10.71
CA ILE A 226 8.09 11.04 -9.78
C ILE A 226 6.83 11.50 -10.53
N THR A 227 5.89 10.57 -10.67
CA THR A 227 4.60 10.85 -11.31
C THR A 227 3.52 10.88 -10.24
N ASP A 228 2.82 12.02 -10.13
CA ASP A 228 1.59 12.06 -9.35
C ASP A 228 0.45 11.45 -10.17
N CYS A 229 0.22 10.16 -9.95
CA CYS A 229 -0.81 9.40 -10.65
C CYS A 229 -2.18 9.41 -9.95
N ARG A 230 -2.35 10.23 -8.92
CA ARG A 230 -3.61 10.33 -8.16
C ARG A 230 -4.75 10.96 -8.96
N LEU A 231 -4.42 11.72 -9.99
CA LEU A 231 -5.40 12.29 -10.89
C LEU A 231 -5.76 11.24 -11.96
N CYS A 232 -6.98 10.72 -11.87
CA CYS A 232 -7.52 9.83 -12.89
C CYS A 232 -7.76 10.59 -14.20
N LYS A 233 -7.47 9.94 -15.32
CA LYS A 233 -7.89 10.44 -16.63
C LYS A 233 -9.32 10.00 -16.90
N PRO A 234 -10.18 10.87 -17.42
CA PRO A 234 -11.53 10.47 -17.80
C PRO A 234 -11.47 9.40 -18.89
N THR A 235 -12.19 8.31 -18.69
CA THR A 235 -12.36 7.24 -19.67
C THR A 235 -13.40 7.65 -20.70
N ALA A 236 -13.14 7.42 -21.97
CA ALA A 236 -14.12 7.69 -23.02
C ALA A 236 -15.38 6.82 -22.81
N PRO A 237 -16.58 7.37 -22.96
CA PRO A 237 -17.81 6.61 -22.78
C PRO A 237 -17.90 5.43 -23.76
N ALA A 238 -18.46 4.33 -23.27
CA ALA A 238 -18.65 3.14 -24.08
C ALA A 238 -19.59 3.39 -25.26
N LYS A 239 -19.13 3.10 -26.46
CA LYS A 239 -19.93 3.31 -27.71
C LYS A 239 -21.01 2.26 -27.90
N LYS A 240 -20.87 1.08 -27.27
CA LYS A 240 -21.80 -0.06 -27.41
C LYS A 240 -21.87 -0.84 -26.11
N VAL A 241 -23.05 -1.41 -25.83
CA VAL A 241 -23.23 -2.36 -24.74
C VAL A 241 -22.38 -3.61 -25.02
N LYS A 242 -21.59 -4.03 -24.02
CA LYS A 242 -20.82 -5.26 -24.05
C LYS A 242 -21.36 -6.20 -22.99
N THR A 243 -21.67 -7.41 -23.36
CA THR A 243 -22.13 -8.45 -22.44
C THR A 243 -21.12 -9.59 -22.43
N VAL A 244 -20.69 -9.98 -21.24
CA VAL A 244 -19.75 -11.10 -21.02
C VAL A 244 -20.42 -12.13 -20.12
N PHE A 245 -20.41 -13.40 -20.56
CA PHE A 245 -20.93 -14.53 -19.78
C PHE A 245 -19.79 -15.46 -19.40
N GLU A 246 -19.72 -15.81 -18.12
CA GLU A 246 -18.83 -16.85 -17.63
C GLU A 246 -19.65 -17.93 -16.93
N LYS A 247 -19.50 -19.18 -17.38
CA LYS A 247 -20.17 -20.32 -16.76
C LYS A 247 -19.31 -20.83 -15.60
N MET A 248 -19.93 -20.87 -14.41
CA MET A 248 -19.30 -21.37 -13.19
C MET A 248 -20.25 -22.34 -12.50
N ASP A 249 -19.72 -23.30 -11.76
CA ASP A 249 -20.53 -24.19 -10.91
C ASP A 249 -20.93 -23.45 -9.63
N VAL A 250 -22.05 -22.75 -9.69
CA VAL A 250 -22.60 -21.95 -8.59
C VAL A 250 -24.13 -22.12 -8.51
N LYS A 251 -24.67 -22.10 -7.29
CA LYS A 251 -26.10 -22.19 -7.05
C LYS A 251 -26.88 -20.93 -7.48
N GLN A 252 -26.24 -19.80 -7.55
CA GLN A 252 -26.85 -18.51 -7.89
C GLN A 252 -26.00 -17.76 -8.91
N GLY A 253 -26.62 -17.34 -10.03
CA GLY A 253 -26.01 -16.41 -10.95
C GLY A 253 -25.72 -15.05 -10.28
N LYS A 254 -24.63 -14.41 -10.69
CA LYS A 254 -24.29 -13.02 -10.30
C LYS A 254 -24.30 -12.17 -11.56
N LEU A 255 -25.08 -11.10 -11.54
CA LEU A 255 -25.09 -10.06 -12.58
C LEU A 255 -24.50 -8.79 -11.99
N VAL A 256 -23.54 -8.21 -12.72
CA VAL A 256 -22.97 -6.89 -12.40
C VAL A 256 -23.04 -6.04 -13.67
N MET A 257 -23.49 -4.81 -13.52
CA MET A 257 -23.59 -3.83 -14.62
C MET A 257 -22.74 -2.61 -14.28
N GLY A 258 -21.98 -2.12 -15.23
CA GLY A 258 -21.19 -0.89 -15.14
C GLY A 258 -21.68 0.14 -16.14
N PHE A 259 -21.73 1.38 -15.70
CA PHE A 259 -22.09 2.54 -16.51
C PHE A 259 -21.00 3.58 -16.35
N SER A 260 -20.60 4.24 -17.43
CA SER A 260 -19.76 5.43 -17.35
C SER A 260 -20.66 6.63 -17.03
N SER A 261 -20.25 7.43 -16.05
CA SER A 261 -20.86 8.72 -15.71
C SER A 261 -19.79 9.81 -15.79
N GLU A 262 -20.17 11.03 -15.59
CA GLU A 262 -19.26 12.16 -15.47
C GLU A 262 -18.37 12.08 -14.24
N MET A 263 -17.32 12.90 -14.18
CA MET A 263 -16.38 12.89 -13.08
C MET A 263 -17.03 13.42 -11.79
N TYR A 264 -16.63 12.85 -10.65
CA TYR A 264 -17.03 13.39 -9.34
C TYR A 264 -16.57 14.85 -9.21
N GLY A 265 -17.50 15.75 -8.95
CA GLY A 265 -17.26 17.19 -8.87
C GLY A 265 -17.82 17.98 -10.07
N ASP A 266 -18.30 17.32 -11.12
CA ASP A 266 -19.10 17.95 -12.13
C ASP A 266 -20.52 18.20 -11.61
N ASP A 267 -21.16 19.30 -12.04
CA ASP A 267 -22.46 19.75 -11.50
C ASP A 267 -23.58 18.69 -11.66
N ASP A 268 -23.43 17.79 -12.62
CA ASP A 268 -24.41 16.74 -12.93
C ASP A 268 -24.27 15.47 -12.07
N VAL A 269 -23.24 15.33 -11.23
CA VAL A 269 -23.05 14.15 -10.35
C VAL A 269 -23.91 14.20 -9.09
N SER A 270 -24.57 15.29 -8.81
CA SER A 270 -25.41 15.49 -7.62
C SER A 270 -26.87 15.00 -7.78
N LEU A 271 -27.18 14.24 -8.84
CA LEU A 271 -28.51 13.67 -9.08
C LEU A 271 -28.58 12.22 -8.52
#